data_650406c85e47df71102d13132bc5e926
#
_entry.id   650406c85e47df71102d13132bc5e926
#
_cell.length_a   1.000
_cell.length_b   1.000
_cell.length_c   1.000
_cell.angle_alpha   90.00
_cell.angle_beta   90.00
_cell.angle_gamma   90.00
#
_symmetry.space_group_name_H-M   'P 1'
#
loop_
_entity.id
_entity.type
_entity.pdbx_description
1 polymer ?
#
loop_
_entity_poly.entity_id
_entity_poly.type
_entity_poly.pdbx_seq_one_letter_code
_entity_poly.pdbx_strand_id
1 'polypeptide(L)'
;QEPSSMRLQDALDTGLIRHATVAEFIGRTHRFLEHVGIHTDKIRFRQHEQDEMAHYAVDCWDAELHGSYGWVECVGIAHRGCYDLEAHENATGKTLRARREFDEPRTTVIDAWTINGATAGPAFKAMAGQVKKAVEDLPKDTVFPCMVTVEEGATVEVMAEHVKPNQKTVKETGEWYLPHVIEPAFGIDRIIWHVLDHAYNEDIKNDEQYVRMELSEEIVPVDIAVFPLFEKDGMGERARAIHQRLCATPGLVSMYDASGSI
;
A
#
# COMPACT_ATOMS: atom_id res chain seq x y z
N GLN A 1 26.29 0.98 10.48
CA GLN A 1 25.85 0.32 11.73
C GLN A 1 25.76 -1.17 11.50
N GLU A 2 26.09 -1.99 12.50
CA GLU A 2 25.86 -3.43 12.39
C GLU A 2 24.35 -3.73 12.44
N PRO A 3 23.86 -4.71 11.65
CA PRO A 3 22.45 -5.10 11.68
C PRO A 3 22.05 -5.62 13.06
N SER A 4 20.90 -5.21 13.56
CA SER A 4 20.34 -5.73 14.81
C SER A 4 19.02 -6.41 14.56
N SER A 5 18.73 -7.50 15.28
CA SER A 5 17.44 -8.17 15.20
C SER A 5 16.44 -7.47 16.12
N MET A 6 15.25 -7.14 15.59
CA MET A 6 14.18 -6.50 16.34
C MET A 6 12.82 -7.01 15.88
N ARG A 7 11.85 -7.11 16.79
CA ARG A 7 10.46 -7.40 16.41
C ARG A 7 9.83 -6.17 15.76
N LEU A 8 9.01 -6.35 14.74
CA LEU A 8 8.32 -5.24 14.06
C LEU A 8 7.48 -4.37 15.00
N GLN A 9 6.84 -4.99 16.01
CA GLN A 9 6.08 -4.26 17.01
C GLN A 9 6.98 -3.34 17.83
N ASP A 10 8.15 -3.83 18.26
CA ASP A 10 9.09 -3.03 19.03
C ASP A 10 9.66 -1.88 18.19
N ALA A 11 9.88 -2.10 16.89
CA ALA A 11 10.31 -1.05 15.95
C ALA A 11 9.24 0.04 15.76
N LEU A 12 7.95 -0.32 15.78
CA LEU A 12 6.84 0.64 15.78
C LEU A 12 6.74 1.39 17.10
N ASP A 13 6.78 0.68 18.23
CA ASP A 13 6.64 1.27 19.57
C ASP A 13 7.76 2.26 19.90
N THR A 14 8.97 1.99 19.38
CA THR A 14 10.13 2.90 19.52
C THR A 14 10.13 4.05 18.49
N GLY A 15 9.25 4.01 17.50
CA GLY A 15 9.19 5.01 16.43
C GLY A 15 10.30 4.86 15.38
N LEU A 16 11.04 3.74 15.38
CA LEU A 16 12.02 3.43 14.32
C LEU A 16 11.31 3.28 12.98
N ILE A 17 10.21 2.52 12.93
CA ILE A 17 9.27 2.50 11.81
C ILE A 17 8.13 3.45 12.15
N ARG A 18 7.96 4.50 11.33
CA ARG A 18 7.04 5.60 11.63
C ARG A 18 5.57 5.31 11.32
N HIS A 19 5.29 4.28 10.52
CA HIS A 19 3.93 3.98 10.07
C HIS A 19 3.63 2.48 10.09
N ALA A 20 2.50 2.09 10.69
CA ALA A 20 2.10 0.69 10.83
C ALA A 20 1.99 -0.05 9.49
N THR A 21 1.51 0.62 8.42
CA THR A 21 1.42 0.02 7.09
C THR A 21 2.80 -0.25 6.48
N VAL A 22 3.81 0.60 6.75
CA VAL A 22 5.20 0.34 6.35
C VAL A 22 5.71 -0.93 7.04
N ALA A 23 5.49 -1.06 8.35
CA ALA A 23 5.87 -2.26 9.09
C ALA A 23 5.17 -3.52 8.55
N GLU A 24 3.89 -3.42 8.18
CA GLU A 24 3.15 -4.52 7.56
C GLU A 24 3.80 -4.96 6.25
N PHE A 25 4.17 -4.00 5.37
CA PHE A 25 4.85 -4.33 4.11
C PHE A 25 6.26 -4.87 4.32
N ILE A 26 7.01 -4.40 5.32
CA ILE A 26 8.29 -5.00 5.73
C ILE A 26 8.07 -6.48 6.10
N GLY A 27 7.09 -6.77 6.94
CA GLY A 27 6.76 -8.16 7.34
C GLY A 27 6.27 -9.03 6.19
N ARG A 28 5.46 -8.49 5.27
CA ARG A 28 5.02 -9.19 4.06
C ARG A 28 6.18 -9.48 3.12
N THR A 29 7.05 -8.50 2.91
CA THR A 29 8.25 -8.65 2.08
C THR A 29 9.18 -9.72 2.65
N HIS A 30 9.44 -9.71 3.95
CA HIS A 30 10.26 -10.72 4.60
C HIS A 30 9.71 -12.13 4.36
N ARG A 31 8.43 -12.36 4.65
CA ARG A 31 7.77 -13.67 4.44
C ARG A 31 7.76 -14.09 2.97
N PHE A 32 7.56 -13.14 2.04
CA PHE A 32 7.62 -13.42 0.61
C PHE A 32 9.02 -13.88 0.19
N LEU A 33 10.06 -13.22 0.65
CA LEU A 33 11.44 -13.57 0.33
C LEU A 33 11.82 -14.94 0.87
N GLU A 34 11.42 -15.27 2.12
CA GLU A 34 11.60 -16.62 2.68
C GLU A 34 10.84 -17.68 1.87
N HIS A 35 9.60 -17.39 1.49
CA HIS A 35 8.76 -18.30 0.71
C HIS A 35 9.38 -18.66 -0.64
N VAL A 36 10.02 -17.70 -1.33
CA VAL A 36 10.72 -17.97 -2.59
C VAL A 36 12.13 -18.54 -2.40
N GLY A 37 12.54 -18.86 -1.17
CA GLY A 37 13.77 -19.60 -0.87
C GLY A 37 14.99 -18.75 -0.51
N ILE A 38 14.81 -17.46 -0.20
CA ILE A 38 15.90 -16.64 0.33
C ILE A 38 16.11 -16.99 1.82
N HIS A 39 17.35 -17.28 2.21
CA HIS A 39 17.68 -17.59 3.60
C HIS A 39 17.49 -16.38 4.51
N THR A 40 16.85 -16.57 5.67
CA THR A 40 16.52 -15.50 6.63
C THR A 40 17.72 -14.69 7.07
N ASP A 41 18.89 -15.32 7.28
CA ASP A 41 20.15 -14.66 7.64
C ASP A 41 20.79 -13.85 6.50
N LYS A 42 20.22 -13.95 5.30
CA LYS A 42 20.61 -13.23 4.09
C LYS A 42 19.64 -12.10 3.71
N ILE A 43 18.70 -11.79 4.59
CA ILE A 43 17.74 -10.70 4.43
C ILE A 43 18.01 -9.65 5.50
N ARG A 44 18.13 -8.39 5.12
CA ARG A 44 18.11 -7.27 6.06
C ARG A 44 17.26 -6.13 5.53
N PHE A 45 16.76 -5.30 6.45
CA PHE A 45 16.06 -4.07 6.11
C PHE A 45 16.92 -2.87 6.53
N ARG A 46 17.16 -1.96 5.58
CA ARG A 46 17.91 -0.74 5.78
C ARG A 46 16.99 0.46 5.64
N GLN A 47 16.93 1.31 6.67
CA GLN A 47 16.23 2.58 6.57
C GLN A 47 17.11 3.60 5.85
N HIS A 48 16.51 4.37 4.93
CA HIS A 48 17.20 5.49 4.31
C HIS A 48 17.49 6.60 5.30
N GLU A 49 18.65 7.20 5.19
CA GLU A 49 18.96 8.45 5.88
C GLU A 49 18.21 9.62 5.24
N GLN A 50 18.08 10.72 5.96
CA GLN A 50 17.22 11.84 5.53
C GLN A 50 17.69 12.48 4.23
N ASP A 51 18.99 12.44 3.93
CA ASP A 51 19.60 12.95 2.70
C ASP A 51 19.54 11.96 1.53
N GLU A 52 19.29 10.68 1.78
CA GLU A 52 19.07 9.65 0.76
C GLU A 52 17.61 9.61 0.28
N MET A 53 16.66 10.06 1.11
CA MET A 53 15.26 9.98 0.79
C MET A 53 14.88 10.90 -0.37
N ALA A 54 14.04 10.39 -1.28
CA ALA A 54 13.42 11.22 -2.30
C ALA A 54 12.56 12.33 -1.64
N HIS A 55 12.46 13.50 -2.27
CA HIS A 55 11.77 14.68 -1.74
C HIS A 55 10.30 14.45 -1.36
N TYR A 56 9.67 13.43 -1.91
CA TYR A 56 8.28 13.03 -1.63
C TYR A 56 8.17 11.97 -0.53
N ALA A 57 9.27 11.36 -0.11
CA ALA A 57 9.24 10.28 0.87
C ALA A 57 9.29 10.82 2.31
N VAL A 58 8.43 10.26 3.15
CA VAL A 58 8.37 10.53 4.60
C VAL A 58 9.19 9.50 5.38
N ASP A 59 9.23 8.27 4.88
CA ASP A 59 9.98 7.14 5.41
C ASP A 59 10.26 6.16 4.26
N CYS A 60 11.45 5.58 4.20
CA CYS A 60 11.84 4.65 3.14
C CYS A 60 12.74 3.55 3.70
N TRP A 61 12.45 2.32 3.30
CA TRP A 61 13.15 1.11 3.73
C TRP A 61 13.48 0.25 2.52
N ASP A 62 14.71 -0.26 2.46
CA ASP A 62 15.14 -1.25 1.49
C ASP A 62 15.21 -2.63 2.13
N ALA A 63 14.64 -3.64 1.48
CA ALA A 63 15.01 -5.01 1.72
C ALA A 63 16.24 -5.35 0.86
N GLU A 64 17.36 -5.57 1.52
CA GLU A 64 18.61 -5.96 0.89
C GLU A 64 18.85 -7.46 1.08
N LEU A 65 19.31 -8.11 0.02
CA LEU A 65 19.65 -9.54 0.01
C LEU A 65 21.15 -9.71 -0.16
N HIS A 66 21.73 -10.65 0.61
CA HIS A 66 23.15 -10.97 0.56
C HIS A 66 23.40 -12.13 -0.38
N GLY A 67 23.96 -11.84 -1.56
CA GLY A 67 24.40 -12.83 -2.52
C GLY A 67 25.91 -13.03 -2.52
N SER A 68 26.40 -13.78 -3.48
CA SER A 68 27.84 -14.09 -3.68
C SER A 68 28.73 -12.85 -3.85
N TYR A 69 28.16 -11.70 -4.24
CA TYR A 69 28.88 -10.43 -4.42
C TYR A 69 28.45 -9.34 -3.43
N GLY A 70 27.80 -9.72 -2.32
CA GLY A 70 27.46 -8.81 -1.21
C GLY A 70 25.98 -8.45 -1.12
N TRP A 71 25.67 -7.38 -0.39
CA TRP A 71 24.32 -6.91 -0.16
C TRP A 71 23.80 -6.09 -1.35
N VAL A 72 22.61 -6.40 -1.82
CA VAL A 72 21.93 -5.73 -2.94
C VAL A 72 20.50 -5.40 -2.55
N GLU A 73 20.11 -4.16 -2.77
CA GLU A 73 18.72 -3.72 -2.68
C GLU A 73 17.85 -4.46 -3.70
N CYS A 74 16.81 -5.13 -3.20
CA CYS A 74 15.87 -5.90 -4.03
C CYS A 74 14.43 -5.44 -3.91
N VAL A 75 14.04 -4.82 -2.79
CA VAL A 75 12.69 -4.27 -2.60
C VAL A 75 12.80 -2.94 -1.88
N GLY A 76 12.19 -1.89 -2.44
CA GLY A 76 12.01 -0.61 -1.78
C GLY A 76 10.60 -0.51 -1.19
N ILE A 77 10.47 0.04 0.03
CA ILE A 77 9.18 0.26 0.70
C ILE A 77 9.15 1.72 1.15
N ALA A 78 8.45 2.57 0.39
CA ALA A 78 8.39 4.00 0.63
C ALA A 78 7.02 4.45 1.16
N HIS A 79 7.04 5.29 2.18
CA HIS A 79 5.90 6.09 2.60
C HIS A 79 5.98 7.46 1.92
N ARG A 80 5.19 7.67 0.89
CA ARG A 80 5.17 8.88 0.06
C ARG A 80 4.31 10.02 0.64
N GLY A 81 3.65 9.79 1.78
CA GLY A 81 2.68 10.74 2.32
C GLY A 81 1.52 10.98 1.34
N CYS A 82 1.04 12.20 1.28
CA CYS A 82 -0.01 12.64 0.34
C CYS A 82 0.53 13.55 -0.78
N TYR A 83 1.85 13.69 -0.90
CA TYR A 83 2.52 14.64 -1.81
C TYR A 83 2.02 14.55 -3.26
N ASP A 84 2.00 13.35 -3.83
CA ASP A 84 1.61 13.17 -5.24
C ASP A 84 0.14 13.54 -5.47
N LEU A 85 -0.75 13.10 -4.58
CA LEU A 85 -2.19 13.39 -4.70
C LEU A 85 -2.47 14.88 -4.53
N GLU A 86 -1.79 15.54 -3.60
CA GLU A 86 -1.90 16.98 -3.39
C GLU A 86 -1.38 17.77 -4.59
N ALA A 87 -0.24 17.39 -5.15
CA ALA A 87 0.32 18.00 -6.35
C ALA A 87 -0.63 17.85 -7.56
N HIS A 88 -1.24 16.69 -7.73
CA HIS A 88 -2.23 16.46 -8.79
C HIS A 88 -3.54 17.24 -8.57
N GLU A 89 -4.04 17.30 -7.31
CA GLU A 89 -5.22 18.10 -6.97
C GLU A 89 -4.99 19.58 -7.33
N ASN A 90 -3.83 20.13 -6.93
CA ASN A 90 -3.45 21.51 -7.19
C ASN A 90 -3.28 21.81 -8.69
N ALA A 91 -2.68 20.88 -9.44
CA ALA A 91 -2.44 21.07 -10.87
C ALA A 91 -3.69 20.93 -11.74
N THR A 92 -4.63 20.07 -11.35
CA THR A 92 -5.79 19.72 -12.19
C THR A 92 -7.11 20.34 -11.71
N GLY A 93 -7.17 20.82 -10.48
CA GLY A 93 -8.41 21.26 -9.82
C GLY A 93 -9.42 20.15 -9.55
N LYS A 94 -9.01 18.87 -9.73
CA LYS A 94 -9.87 17.71 -9.47
C LYS A 94 -9.55 17.14 -8.10
N THR A 95 -10.58 16.93 -7.28
CA THR A 95 -10.39 16.32 -5.96
C THR A 95 -10.01 14.84 -6.06
N LEU A 96 -8.98 14.45 -5.28
CA LEU A 96 -8.47 13.09 -5.14
C LEU A 96 -8.66 12.57 -3.70
N ARG A 97 -9.56 13.20 -2.96
CA ARG A 97 -9.84 12.87 -1.56
C ARG A 97 -10.68 11.62 -1.44
N ALA A 98 -10.37 10.80 -0.44
CA ALA A 98 -11.20 9.69 -0.01
C ALA A 98 -12.12 10.16 1.14
N ARG A 99 -13.28 9.49 1.28
CA ARG A 99 -14.19 9.74 2.40
C ARG A 99 -14.12 8.58 3.38
N ARG A 100 -13.89 8.90 4.65
CA ARG A 100 -14.01 7.95 5.75
C ARG A 100 -15.32 8.22 6.48
N GLU A 101 -16.19 7.22 6.55
CA GLU A 101 -17.41 7.28 7.33
C GLU A 101 -17.11 7.04 8.80
N PHE A 102 -17.83 7.73 9.67
CA PHE A 102 -17.75 7.48 11.10
C PHE A 102 -18.71 6.36 11.49
N ASP A 103 -18.30 5.49 12.40
CA ASP A 103 -19.15 4.42 12.94
C ASP A 103 -20.43 5.02 13.58
N GLU A 104 -20.29 6.15 14.27
CA GLU A 104 -21.40 6.96 14.78
C GLU A 104 -21.24 8.40 14.30
N PRO A 105 -22.34 9.04 13.83
CA PRO A 105 -22.30 10.44 13.42
C PRO A 105 -21.87 11.35 14.54
N ARG A 106 -20.89 12.23 14.27
CA ARG A 106 -20.41 13.23 15.22
C ARG A 106 -21.25 14.48 15.12
N THR A 107 -21.50 15.09 16.26
CA THR A 107 -22.20 16.37 16.34
C THR A 107 -21.17 17.46 16.65
N THR A 108 -20.94 18.34 15.67
CA THR A 108 -19.97 19.44 15.77
C THR A 108 -20.72 20.76 15.78
N VAL A 109 -20.37 21.65 16.71
CA VAL A 109 -20.88 23.03 16.73
C VAL A 109 -19.90 23.88 15.95
N ILE A 110 -20.36 24.45 14.84
CA ILE A 110 -19.57 25.36 13.99
C ILE A 110 -20.07 26.78 14.15
N ASP A 111 -19.16 27.75 14.15
CA ASP A 111 -19.51 29.15 14.03
C ASP A 111 -20.04 29.43 12.62
N ALA A 112 -21.14 30.12 12.57
CA ALA A 112 -21.85 30.45 11.32
C ALA A 112 -22.37 31.91 11.40
N TRP A 113 -22.93 32.34 10.30
CA TRP A 113 -23.66 33.59 10.22
C TRP A 113 -25.17 33.33 10.23
N THR A 114 -25.94 34.29 10.76
CA THR A 114 -27.40 34.33 10.55
C THR A 114 -27.85 35.76 10.32
N ILE A 115 -29.02 35.97 9.75
CA ILE A 115 -29.53 37.33 9.53
C ILE A 115 -29.94 37.99 10.86
N ASN A 116 -29.69 39.30 10.93
CA ASN A 116 -30.26 40.15 11.95
C ASN A 116 -31.66 40.55 11.49
N GLY A 117 -32.70 39.94 12.08
CA GLY A 117 -34.09 40.17 11.67
C GLY A 117 -34.56 41.61 11.70
N ALA A 118 -33.99 42.42 12.61
CA ALA A 118 -34.37 43.82 12.73
C ALA A 118 -33.95 44.69 11.55
N THR A 119 -32.81 44.42 10.96
CA THR A 119 -32.25 45.17 9.81
C THR A 119 -32.48 44.46 8.49
N ALA A 120 -32.30 43.14 8.45
CA ALA A 120 -32.46 42.33 7.25
C ALA A 120 -33.93 42.18 6.78
N GLY A 121 -34.87 42.12 7.72
CA GLY A 121 -36.30 42.04 7.41
C GLY A 121 -36.79 43.20 6.52
N PRO A 122 -36.62 44.46 6.96
CA PRO A 122 -36.98 45.63 6.16
C PRO A 122 -36.19 45.73 4.83
N ALA A 123 -34.89 45.35 4.83
CA ALA A 123 -34.03 45.42 3.69
C ALA A 123 -34.41 44.41 2.58
N PHE A 124 -34.65 43.19 2.93
CA PHE A 124 -34.84 42.10 1.94
C PHE A 124 -36.33 41.67 1.79
N LYS A 125 -37.20 42.09 2.61
CA LYS A 125 -38.68 41.87 2.53
C LYS A 125 -39.02 40.39 2.19
N ALA A 126 -39.66 40.15 1.07
CA ALA A 126 -40.08 38.84 0.65
C ALA A 126 -38.89 37.85 0.43
N MET A 127 -37.70 38.37 0.13
CA MET A 127 -36.49 37.54 -0.07
C MET A 127 -35.74 37.23 1.23
N ALA A 128 -36.16 37.78 2.38
CA ALA A 128 -35.44 37.62 3.65
C ALA A 128 -35.19 36.15 4.05
N GLY A 129 -36.12 35.24 3.72
CA GLY A 129 -35.99 33.82 3.97
C GLY A 129 -34.89 33.15 3.10
N GLN A 130 -34.81 33.53 1.82
CA GLN A 130 -33.79 33.01 0.90
C GLN A 130 -32.41 33.58 1.22
N VAL A 131 -32.34 34.88 1.58
CA VAL A 131 -31.10 35.54 2.01
C VAL A 131 -30.61 34.90 3.31
N LYS A 132 -31.50 34.56 4.27
CA LYS A 132 -31.15 33.87 5.50
C LYS A 132 -30.45 32.55 5.18
N LYS A 133 -31.03 31.71 4.33
CA LYS A 133 -30.43 30.43 3.92
C LYS A 133 -29.06 30.60 3.29
N ALA A 134 -28.95 31.55 2.36
CA ALA A 134 -27.68 31.85 1.69
C ALA A 134 -26.60 32.37 2.68
N VAL A 135 -26.99 33.20 3.67
CA VAL A 135 -26.08 33.68 4.73
C VAL A 135 -25.65 32.58 5.69
N GLU A 136 -26.53 31.63 6.01
CA GLU A 136 -26.22 30.50 6.89
C GLU A 136 -25.25 29.47 6.27
N ASP A 137 -25.04 29.52 4.95
CA ASP A 137 -24.09 28.70 4.21
C ASP A 137 -22.77 29.42 3.92
N LEU A 138 -22.63 30.70 4.30
CA LEU A 138 -21.38 31.46 4.14
C LEU A 138 -20.28 30.95 5.06
N PRO A 139 -19.02 30.97 4.60
CA PRO A 139 -17.86 30.70 5.46
C PRO A 139 -17.78 31.66 6.66
N LYS A 140 -17.23 31.17 7.77
CA LYS A 140 -17.04 31.97 8.99
C LYS A 140 -16.23 33.25 8.77
N ASP A 141 -15.23 33.18 7.91
CA ASP A 141 -14.29 34.25 7.56
C ASP A 141 -14.79 35.22 6.49
N THR A 142 -16.08 35.12 6.11
CA THR A 142 -16.69 36.02 5.15
C THR A 142 -16.62 37.47 5.64
N VAL A 143 -16.09 38.34 4.77
CA VAL A 143 -16.02 39.78 5.00
C VAL A 143 -17.23 40.45 4.39
N PHE A 144 -17.90 41.34 5.13
CA PHE A 144 -19.05 42.12 4.66
C PHE A 144 -18.64 43.55 4.31
N PRO A 145 -19.24 44.15 3.23
CA PRO A 145 -20.35 43.65 2.42
C PRO A 145 -19.95 42.53 1.49
N CYS A 146 -20.87 41.59 1.26
CA CYS A 146 -20.67 40.50 0.30
C CYS A 146 -21.93 40.28 -0.56
N MET A 147 -21.75 39.70 -1.75
CA MET A 147 -22.85 39.32 -2.63
C MET A 147 -23.25 37.86 -2.30
N VAL A 148 -24.50 37.63 -2.05
CA VAL A 148 -25.05 36.26 -1.90
C VAL A 148 -26.00 35.93 -3.04
N THR A 149 -25.94 34.72 -3.57
CA THR A 149 -26.87 34.25 -4.58
C THR A 149 -28.06 33.58 -3.89
N VAL A 150 -29.24 34.05 -4.22
CA VAL A 150 -30.50 33.46 -3.75
C VAL A 150 -31.13 32.57 -4.83
N GLU A 151 -32.22 31.90 -4.49
CA GLU A 151 -32.97 31.08 -5.43
C GLU A 151 -33.30 31.88 -6.71
N GLU A 152 -33.36 31.21 -7.87
CA GLU A 152 -33.53 31.79 -9.20
C GLU A 152 -32.32 32.59 -9.75
N GLY A 153 -31.12 32.51 -9.07
CA GLY A 153 -29.89 33.12 -9.56
C GLY A 153 -29.80 34.65 -9.33
N ALA A 154 -30.73 35.23 -8.61
CA ALA A 154 -30.63 36.64 -8.23
C ALA A 154 -29.50 36.84 -7.18
N THR A 155 -28.75 37.93 -7.31
CA THR A 155 -27.69 38.31 -6.34
C THR A 155 -28.14 39.46 -5.48
N VAL A 156 -27.85 39.37 -4.18
CA VAL A 156 -28.23 40.40 -3.20
C VAL A 156 -26.98 40.78 -2.40
N GLU A 157 -26.77 42.09 -2.21
CA GLU A 157 -25.72 42.62 -1.37
C GLU A 157 -26.13 42.55 0.12
N VAL A 158 -25.29 41.86 0.93
CA VAL A 158 -25.51 41.74 2.37
C VAL A 158 -24.47 42.56 3.10
N MET A 159 -24.94 43.54 3.88
CA MET A 159 -24.09 44.42 4.68
C MET A 159 -23.85 43.79 6.07
N ALA A 160 -22.80 44.26 6.78
CA ALA A 160 -22.46 43.80 8.11
C ALA A 160 -23.60 43.96 9.13
N GLU A 161 -24.43 44.98 8.98
CA GLU A 161 -25.59 45.22 9.84
C GLU A 161 -26.75 44.22 9.63
N HIS A 162 -26.77 43.56 8.46
CA HIS A 162 -27.80 42.56 8.12
C HIS A 162 -27.53 41.19 8.72
N VAL A 163 -26.36 40.98 9.29
CA VAL A 163 -25.91 39.67 9.82
C VAL A 163 -25.48 39.78 11.29
N LYS A 164 -25.45 38.63 11.93
CA LYS A 164 -24.88 38.47 13.27
C LYS A 164 -24.23 37.09 13.38
N PRO A 165 -23.20 36.95 14.24
CA PRO A 165 -22.62 35.65 14.55
C PRO A 165 -23.67 34.69 15.12
N ASN A 166 -23.58 33.44 14.75
CA ASN A 166 -24.43 32.35 15.19
C ASN A 166 -23.61 31.06 15.34
N GLN A 167 -24.16 30.11 16.03
CA GLN A 167 -23.60 28.73 16.07
C GLN A 167 -24.61 27.78 15.48
N LYS A 168 -24.10 26.90 14.60
CA LYS A 168 -24.90 25.88 13.92
C LYS A 168 -24.39 24.50 14.36
N THR A 169 -25.30 23.66 14.81
CA THR A 169 -24.98 22.27 15.06
C THR A 169 -25.07 21.48 13.77
N VAL A 170 -23.96 20.90 13.35
CA VAL A 170 -23.86 20.09 12.14
C VAL A 170 -23.64 18.65 12.54
N LYS A 171 -24.38 17.74 11.92
CA LYS A 171 -24.22 16.31 12.09
C LYS A 171 -23.33 15.79 10.96
N GLU A 172 -22.12 15.42 11.31
CA GLU A 172 -21.13 14.89 10.37
C GLU A 172 -21.16 13.37 10.39
N THR A 173 -21.35 12.75 9.24
CA THR A 173 -21.38 11.29 9.07
C THR A 173 -20.04 10.72 8.60
N GLY A 174 -19.07 11.58 8.30
CA GLY A 174 -17.74 11.20 7.83
C GLY A 174 -16.88 12.41 7.53
N GLU A 175 -15.64 12.18 7.20
CA GLU A 175 -14.67 13.22 6.85
C GLU A 175 -14.02 12.94 5.49
N TRP A 176 -13.68 13.98 4.76
CA TRP A 176 -12.88 13.90 3.56
C TRP A 176 -11.42 14.12 3.91
N TYR A 177 -10.54 13.22 3.46
CA TYR A 177 -9.11 13.31 3.71
C TYR A 177 -8.32 12.96 2.45
N LEU A 178 -7.10 13.46 2.38
CA LEU A 178 -6.16 13.09 1.33
C LEU A 178 -5.40 11.84 1.81
N PRO A 179 -5.56 10.69 1.14
CA PRO A 179 -4.94 9.45 1.61
C PRO A 179 -3.42 9.49 1.45
N HIS A 180 -2.73 8.85 2.39
CA HIS A 180 -1.30 8.58 2.24
C HIS A 180 -1.07 7.40 1.32
N VAL A 181 0.01 7.45 0.56
CA VAL A 181 0.43 6.39 -0.36
C VAL A 181 1.62 5.64 0.22
N ILE A 182 1.52 4.32 0.29
CA ILE A 182 2.64 3.43 0.58
C ILE A 182 2.98 2.68 -0.71
N GLU A 183 4.23 2.72 -1.11
CA GLU A 183 4.74 2.13 -2.35
C GLU A 183 5.75 1.02 -2.03
N PRO A 184 5.35 -0.26 -2.08
CA PRO A 184 6.28 -1.36 -2.12
C PRO A 184 6.69 -1.64 -3.59
N ALA A 185 7.98 -1.56 -3.89
CA ALA A 185 8.55 -1.77 -5.23
C ALA A 185 9.49 -2.97 -5.23
N PHE A 186 9.18 -4.00 -6.01
CA PHE A 186 9.93 -5.26 -6.06
C PHE A 186 10.81 -5.32 -7.31
N GLY A 187 12.12 -5.46 -7.13
CA GLY A 187 13.10 -5.71 -8.18
C GLY A 187 13.11 -7.19 -8.57
N ILE A 188 12.17 -7.62 -9.40
CA ILE A 188 11.94 -9.05 -9.72
C ILE A 188 13.22 -9.74 -10.23
N ASP A 189 13.96 -9.13 -11.14
CA ASP A 189 15.17 -9.73 -11.69
C ASP A 189 16.26 -9.90 -10.62
N ARG A 190 16.38 -8.95 -9.69
CA ARG A 190 17.32 -9.04 -8.56
C ARG A 190 16.92 -10.16 -7.59
N ILE A 191 15.62 -10.32 -7.33
CA ILE A 191 15.10 -11.40 -6.48
C ILE A 191 15.36 -12.75 -7.14
N ILE A 192 15.04 -12.91 -8.42
CA ILE A 192 15.29 -14.16 -9.18
C ILE A 192 16.79 -14.50 -9.13
N TRP A 193 17.65 -13.52 -9.34
CA TRP A 193 19.10 -13.74 -9.24
C TRP A 193 19.49 -14.32 -7.88
N HIS A 194 19.02 -13.72 -6.78
CA HIS A 194 19.34 -14.19 -5.43
C HIS A 194 18.74 -15.56 -5.12
N VAL A 195 17.54 -15.85 -5.62
CA VAL A 195 16.93 -17.19 -5.51
C VAL A 195 17.85 -18.23 -6.18
N LEU A 196 18.37 -17.95 -7.36
CA LEU A 196 19.30 -18.86 -8.07
C LEU A 196 20.66 -18.94 -7.36
N ASP A 197 21.18 -17.80 -6.88
CA ASP A 197 22.46 -17.72 -6.15
C ASP A 197 22.40 -18.54 -4.84
N HIS A 198 21.31 -18.44 -4.08
CA HIS A 198 21.11 -19.18 -2.84
C HIS A 198 20.84 -20.69 -3.08
N ALA A 199 20.19 -21.03 -4.19
CA ALA A 199 19.87 -22.39 -4.53
C ALA A 199 21.07 -23.15 -5.12
N TYR A 200 22.10 -22.43 -5.57
CA TYR A 200 23.27 -23.02 -6.24
C TYR A 200 24.18 -23.70 -5.23
N ASN A 201 24.41 -24.99 -5.43
CA ASN A 201 25.32 -25.81 -4.62
C ASN A 201 26.27 -26.61 -5.50
N GLU A 202 27.55 -26.61 -5.09
CA GLU A 202 28.58 -27.47 -5.68
C GLU A 202 28.88 -28.61 -4.72
N ASP A 203 28.73 -29.85 -5.19
CA ASP A 203 28.98 -31.06 -4.43
C ASP A 203 30.00 -31.98 -5.14
N ILE A 204 30.54 -32.91 -4.39
CA ILE A 204 31.43 -33.97 -4.94
C ILE A 204 30.76 -35.33 -4.72
N LYS A 205 30.57 -36.08 -5.81
CA LYS A 205 30.02 -37.42 -5.78
C LYS A 205 30.93 -38.34 -6.64
N ASN A 206 31.44 -39.43 -6.05
CA ASN A 206 32.36 -40.37 -6.70
C ASN A 206 33.62 -39.68 -7.30
N ASP A 207 34.20 -38.72 -6.58
CA ASP A 207 35.34 -37.90 -6.98
C ASP A 207 35.08 -36.95 -8.17
N GLU A 208 33.83 -36.82 -8.60
CA GLU A 208 33.43 -35.89 -9.66
C GLU A 208 32.61 -34.73 -9.04
N GLN A 209 32.93 -33.50 -9.47
CA GLN A 209 32.18 -32.30 -9.11
C GLN A 209 30.86 -32.29 -9.87
N TYR A 210 29.77 -32.02 -9.17
CA TYR A 210 28.47 -31.78 -9.79
C TYR A 210 27.76 -30.58 -9.17
N VAL A 211 26.92 -29.94 -9.96
CA VAL A 211 26.14 -28.77 -9.54
C VAL A 211 24.70 -29.19 -9.29
N ARG A 212 24.14 -28.66 -8.21
CA ARG A 212 22.78 -28.92 -7.79
C ARG A 212 22.08 -27.60 -7.49
N MET A 213 20.83 -27.46 -7.94
CA MET A 213 19.96 -26.32 -7.61
C MET A 213 18.94 -26.76 -6.56
N GLU A 214 19.06 -26.23 -5.34
CA GLU A 214 18.14 -26.49 -4.23
C GLU A 214 17.10 -25.38 -4.14
N LEU A 215 16.18 -25.34 -5.11
CA LEU A 215 15.07 -24.39 -5.08
C LEU A 215 14.07 -24.75 -3.97
N SER A 216 13.43 -23.72 -3.41
CA SER A 216 12.31 -23.90 -2.49
C SER A 216 11.21 -24.72 -3.16
N GLU A 217 10.60 -25.66 -2.41
CA GLU A 217 9.48 -26.47 -2.89
C GLU A 217 8.28 -25.66 -3.39
N GLU A 218 8.15 -24.42 -2.93
CA GLU A 218 7.10 -23.49 -3.33
C GLU A 218 7.26 -22.91 -4.73
N ILE A 219 8.47 -22.95 -5.29
CA ILE A 219 8.80 -22.35 -6.58
C ILE A 219 9.43 -23.32 -7.57
N VAL A 220 9.62 -24.60 -7.20
CA VAL A 220 10.13 -25.60 -8.13
C VAL A 220 9.20 -25.77 -9.32
N PRO A 221 9.73 -25.91 -10.54
CA PRO A 221 8.90 -26.08 -11.74
C PRO A 221 8.25 -27.46 -11.81
N VAL A 222 8.76 -28.45 -11.06
CA VAL A 222 8.28 -29.84 -11.02
C VAL A 222 8.30 -30.33 -9.59
N ASP A 223 7.14 -30.68 -9.04
CA ASP A 223 7.02 -31.21 -7.69
C ASP A 223 7.45 -32.65 -7.59
N ILE A 224 7.12 -33.47 -8.59
CA ILE A 224 7.39 -34.91 -8.60
C ILE A 224 7.84 -35.37 -9.98
N ALA A 225 9.05 -35.96 -10.04
CA ALA A 225 9.53 -36.64 -11.23
C ALA A 225 9.35 -38.17 -11.09
N VAL A 226 8.85 -38.82 -12.14
CA VAL A 226 8.62 -40.27 -12.18
C VAL A 226 9.55 -40.88 -13.24
N PHE A 227 10.48 -41.70 -12.78
CA PHE A 227 11.47 -42.38 -13.62
C PHE A 227 11.27 -43.90 -13.51
N PRO A 228 10.91 -44.60 -14.57
CA PRO A 228 10.95 -46.08 -14.55
C PRO A 228 12.38 -46.57 -14.51
N LEU A 229 12.71 -47.56 -13.68
CA LEU A 229 14.05 -48.14 -13.66
C LEU A 229 14.38 -48.80 -15.00
N PHE A 230 13.39 -49.45 -15.63
CA PHE A 230 13.43 -50.00 -16.96
C PHE A 230 12.06 -49.89 -17.63
N GLU A 231 12.03 -49.83 -18.96
CA GLU A 231 10.79 -49.87 -19.74
C GLU A 231 10.23 -51.32 -19.87
N LYS A 232 10.88 -52.35 -19.26
CA LYS A 232 10.52 -53.76 -19.34
C LYS A 232 9.64 -54.19 -18.18
N ASP A 233 9.04 -55.35 -18.31
CA ASP A 233 8.29 -56.08 -17.26
C ASP A 233 7.16 -55.26 -16.64
N GLY A 234 6.51 -54.40 -17.42
CA GLY A 234 5.38 -53.55 -16.99
C GLY A 234 5.77 -52.34 -16.15
N MET A 235 7.07 -52.09 -15.89
CA MET A 235 7.51 -50.97 -15.07
C MET A 235 7.21 -49.63 -15.75
N GLY A 236 7.48 -49.51 -17.06
CA GLY A 236 7.15 -48.29 -17.80
C GLY A 236 5.64 -47.97 -17.80
N GLU A 237 4.79 -48.98 -17.98
CA GLU A 237 3.31 -48.81 -17.89
C GLU A 237 2.89 -48.35 -16.51
N ARG A 238 3.45 -48.95 -15.47
CA ARG A 238 3.14 -48.57 -14.05
C ARG A 238 3.61 -47.16 -13.74
N ALA A 239 4.81 -46.77 -14.20
CA ALA A 239 5.33 -45.42 -14.01
C ALA A 239 4.46 -44.38 -14.74
N ARG A 240 4.03 -44.64 -15.98
CA ARG A 240 3.07 -43.78 -16.68
C ARG A 240 1.72 -43.64 -15.95
N ALA A 241 1.21 -44.76 -15.42
CA ALA A 241 -0.03 -44.72 -14.64
C ALA A 241 0.10 -43.89 -13.34
N ILE A 242 1.26 -43.95 -12.67
CA ILE A 242 1.56 -43.12 -11.50
C ILE A 242 1.60 -41.65 -11.94
N HIS A 243 2.37 -41.30 -12.96
CA HIS A 243 2.46 -39.95 -13.49
C HIS A 243 1.09 -39.39 -13.88
N GLN A 244 0.24 -40.15 -14.58
CA GLN A 244 -1.12 -39.71 -14.94
C GLN A 244 -1.97 -39.39 -13.69
N ARG A 245 -1.87 -40.20 -12.64
CA ARG A 245 -2.58 -39.95 -11.35
C ARG A 245 -2.06 -38.67 -10.70
N LEU A 246 -0.76 -38.44 -10.69
CA LEU A 246 -0.16 -37.21 -10.14
C LEU A 246 -0.62 -35.97 -10.92
N CYS A 247 -0.60 -36.03 -12.26
CA CYS A 247 -1.11 -34.94 -13.11
C CYS A 247 -2.60 -34.66 -12.93
N ALA A 248 -3.39 -35.64 -12.47
CA ALA A 248 -4.80 -35.45 -12.16
C ALA A 248 -5.02 -34.86 -10.76
N THR A 249 -3.99 -34.73 -9.93
CA THR A 249 -4.08 -34.13 -8.58
C THR A 249 -3.94 -32.60 -8.70
N PRO A 250 -4.97 -31.84 -8.28
CA PRO A 250 -4.88 -30.38 -8.34
C PRO A 250 -3.67 -29.84 -7.56
N GLY A 251 -2.96 -28.90 -8.17
CA GLY A 251 -1.81 -28.23 -7.55
C GLY A 251 -0.48 -28.99 -7.64
N LEU A 252 -0.43 -30.19 -8.26
CA LEU A 252 0.80 -30.92 -8.50
C LEU A 252 1.24 -30.84 -9.97
N VAL A 253 2.51 -30.50 -10.17
CA VAL A 253 3.20 -30.60 -11.46
C VAL A 253 4.08 -31.83 -11.46
N SER A 254 3.77 -32.81 -12.30
CA SER A 254 4.55 -34.03 -12.42
C SER A 254 5.26 -34.13 -13.77
N MET A 255 6.49 -34.64 -13.77
CA MET A 255 7.27 -34.95 -14.95
C MET A 255 7.48 -36.45 -15.07
N TYR A 256 7.46 -36.98 -16.29
CA TYR A 256 7.83 -38.36 -16.61
C TYR A 256 9.04 -38.36 -17.56
N ASP A 257 10.07 -39.11 -17.21
CA ASP A 257 11.21 -39.30 -18.08
C ASP A 257 11.71 -40.76 -18.01
N ALA A 258 11.85 -41.39 -19.15
CA ALA A 258 12.34 -42.74 -19.33
C ALA A 258 13.66 -42.78 -20.15
N SER A 259 14.25 -41.63 -20.48
CA SER A 259 15.43 -41.52 -21.36
C SER A 259 16.74 -41.73 -20.61
N GLY A 260 16.75 -41.64 -19.27
CA GLY A 260 17.94 -41.78 -18.44
C GLY A 260 18.33 -43.23 -18.19
N SER A 261 19.63 -43.50 -18.10
CA SER A 261 20.17 -44.72 -17.44
C SER A 261 20.51 -44.35 -16.00
N ILE A 262 20.17 -45.25 -15.07
CA ILE A 262 20.57 -45.15 -13.68
C ILE A 262 22.00 -45.58 -13.48
#